data_2b346644d89d2381bac095a8db2d142d
#
_entry.id   2b346644d89d2381bac095a8db2d142d
#
_cell.length_a   1.000
_cell.length_b   1.000
_cell.length_c   1.000
_cell.angle_alpha   90.00
_cell.angle_beta   90.00
_cell.angle_gamma   90.00
#
_symmetry.space_group_name_H-M   'P 1'
#
loop_
_entity.id
_entity.type
_entity.pdbx_description
1 polymer ?
#
loop_
_entity_poly.entity_id
_entity_poly.type
_entity_poly.pdbx_seq_one_letter_code
_entity_poly.pdbx_strand_id
1 'polypeptide(L)' 'MSKDRDRTISKRPDGSWENKRNDAEKASSVHSTQKEAERSAREMLKNQGGGELTTKIREGKIRSKDTIFPGHDPY' A
#
# COMPACT_ATOMS: atom_id res chain seq x y z
N MET A 1 -12.03 -4.19 16.72
CA MET A 1 -11.13 -3.45 16.35
C MET A 1 -10.40 -3.84 15.22
N SER A 2 -10.24 -3.05 14.36
CA SER A 2 -9.60 -3.33 13.18
C SER A 2 -8.13 -3.35 13.36
N LYS A 3 -7.48 -4.28 12.80
CA LYS A 3 -6.16 -4.25 12.80
C LYS A 3 -5.68 -4.05 11.49
N ASP A 4 -6.51 -3.67 10.54
CA ASP A 4 -6.09 -3.60 9.19
C ASP A 4 -5.34 -2.35 8.90
N ARG A 5 -4.10 -2.33 9.33
CA ARG A 5 -3.21 -1.28 8.86
C ARG A 5 -2.61 -1.64 7.53
N ASP A 6 -2.89 -2.85 7.08
CA ASP A 6 -2.33 -3.33 5.82
C ASP A 6 -2.88 -2.54 4.66
N ARG A 7 -2.08 -2.37 3.63
CA ARG A 7 -2.46 -1.62 2.46
C ARG A 7 -2.27 -2.43 1.20
N THR A 8 -3.00 -2.05 0.17
CA THR A 8 -2.90 -2.71 -1.12
C THR A 8 -2.67 -1.67 -2.20
N ILE A 9 -1.68 -1.93 -3.04
CA ILE A 9 -1.43 -1.12 -4.22
C ILE A 9 -2.04 -1.87 -5.38
N SER A 10 -2.88 -1.21 -6.17
CA SER A 10 -3.46 -1.88 -7.32
C SER A 10 -3.57 -0.90 -8.47
N LYS A 11 -3.50 -1.45 -9.68
CA LYS A 11 -3.57 -0.65 -10.88
C LYS A 11 -5.03 -0.41 -11.24
N ARG A 12 -5.34 0.82 -11.58
CA ARG A 12 -6.70 1.20 -11.95
C ARG A 12 -6.87 1.07 -13.45
N PRO A 13 -8.11 0.99 -13.92
CA PRO A 13 -8.33 0.84 -15.36
C PRO A 13 -7.75 1.97 -16.20
N ASP A 14 -7.61 3.16 -15.63
CA ASP A 14 -7.07 4.29 -16.37
C ASP A 14 -5.55 4.32 -16.38
N GLY A 15 -4.90 3.31 -15.81
CA GLY A 15 -3.44 3.26 -15.81
C GLY A 15 -2.79 3.82 -14.58
N SER A 16 -3.54 4.45 -13.70
CA SER A 16 -2.96 4.96 -12.47
C SER A 16 -2.92 3.86 -11.42
N TRP A 17 -2.27 4.15 -10.31
CA TRP A 17 -2.09 3.19 -9.23
C TRP A 17 -2.66 3.76 -7.95
N GLU A 18 -3.43 2.96 -7.23
CA GLU A 18 -4.01 3.44 -6.00
C GLU A 18 -3.35 2.79 -4.80
N ASN A 19 -3.30 3.54 -3.71
CA ASN A 19 -2.78 3.09 -2.44
C ASN A 19 -3.98 3.13 -1.49
N LYS A 20 -4.41 1.98 -1.03
CA LYS A 20 -5.64 1.89 -0.26
C LYS A 20 -5.47 0.99 0.93
N ARG A 21 -5.99 1.41 2.07
CA ARG A 21 -6.02 0.53 3.23
C ARG A 21 -7.03 -0.56 2.96
N ASN A 22 -6.74 -1.75 3.47
CA ASN A 22 -7.60 -2.89 3.19
C ASN A 22 -9.00 -2.73 3.73
N ASP A 23 -9.16 -1.97 4.81
CA ASP A 23 -10.48 -1.79 5.40
C ASP A 23 -11.15 -0.48 4.97
N ALA A 24 -10.59 0.22 4.02
CA ALA A 24 -11.15 1.49 3.59
C ALA A 24 -11.91 1.34 2.29
N GLU A 25 -12.88 2.22 2.08
CA GLU A 25 -13.64 2.21 0.84
C GLU A 25 -12.98 3.03 -0.24
N LYS A 26 -12.17 3.99 0.15
CA LYS A 26 -11.55 4.89 -0.81
C LYS A 26 -10.05 4.81 -0.72
N ALA A 27 -9.39 5.06 -1.82
CA ALA A 27 -7.95 5.09 -1.85
C ALA A 27 -7.43 6.25 -1.02
N SER A 28 -6.32 6.02 -0.33
CA SER A 28 -5.67 7.10 0.40
C SER A 28 -4.97 8.05 -0.57
N SER A 29 -4.45 7.51 -1.66
CA SER A 29 -3.80 8.36 -2.66
C SER A 29 -3.77 7.60 -3.98
N VAL A 30 -3.56 8.35 -5.05
CA VAL A 30 -3.49 7.80 -6.40
C VAL A 30 -2.24 8.37 -7.05
N HIS A 31 -1.51 7.51 -7.75
CA HIS A 31 -0.24 7.92 -8.33
C HIS A 31 -0.16 7.44 -9.76
N SER A 32 0.74 8.03 -10.52
CA SER A 32 0.87 7.66 -11.93
C SER A 32 1.74 6.44 -12.14
N THR A 33 2.51 6.04 -11.14
CA THR A 33 3.36 4.85 -11.28
C THR A 33 3.24 3.96 -10.06
N GLN A 34 3.52 2.69 -10.28
CA GLN A 34 3.52 1.73 -9.18
C GLN A 34 4.54 2.09 -8.12
N LYS A 35 5.71 2.55 -8.57
CA LYS A 35 6.79 2.88 -7.64
C LYS A 35 6.38 3.98 -6.69
N GLU A 36 5.73 5.00 -7.21
CA GLU A 36 5.29 6.09 -6.36
C GLU A 36 4.21 5.65 -5.39
N ALA A 37 3.30 4.81 -5.83
CA ALA A 37 2.25 4.32 -4.97
C ALA A 37 2.85 3.47 -3.84
N GLU A 38 3.80 2.61 -4.18
CA GLU A 38 4.45 1.79 -3.17
C GLU A 38 5.21 2.63 -2.17
N ARG A 39 5.90 3.66 -2.65
CA ARG A 39 6.65 4.52 -1.76
C ARG A 39 5.73 5.22 -0.78
N SER A 40 4.63 5.74 -1.28
CA SER A 40 3.67 6.41 -0.42
C SER A 40 3.10 5.45 0.61
N ALA A 41 2.75 4.24 0.19
CA ALA A 41 2.19 3.26 1.11
C ALA A 41 3.19 2.84 2.17
N ARG A 42 4.46 2.68 1.77
CA ARG A 42 5.48 2.30 2.75
C ARG A 42 5.64 3.37 3.82
N GLU A 43 5.61 4.63 3.41
CA GLU A 43 5.73 5.70 4.38
C GLU A 43 4.55 5.73 5.32
N MET A 44 3.36 5.54 4.80
CA MET A 44 2.20 5.51 5.65
C MET A 44 2.24 4.36 6.63
N LEU A 45 2.68 3.20 6.18
CA LEU A 45 2.78 2.05 7.07
C LEU A 45 3.83 2.26 8.13
N LYS A 46 4.97 2.85 7.77
CA LYS A 46 5.99 3.14 8.77
C LYS A 46 5.45 4.07 9.84
N ASN A 47 4.69 5.08 9.43
CA ASN A 47 4.15 6.03 10.38
C ASN A 47 3.07 5.44 11.26
N GLN A 48 2.44 4.37 10.80
CA GLN A 48 1.38 3.74 11.55
C GLN A 48 1.86 2.59 12.42
N GLY A 49 3.13 2.32 12.43
CA GLY A 49 3.65 1.22 13.23
C GLY A 49 3.92 -0.04 12.46
N GLY A 50 3.92 0.04 11.14
CA GLY A 50 4.22 -1.12 10.31
C GLY A 50 2.95 -1.80 9.82
N GLY A 51 3.14 -2.82 9.00
CA GLY A 51 2.03 -3.56 8.44
C GLY A 51 2.46 -4.24 7.15
N GLU A 52 1.51 -4.84 6.47
CA GLU A 52 1.79 -5.57 5.26
C GLU A 52 1.37 -4.77 4.04
N LEU A 53 2.22 -4.76 3.03
CA LEU A 53 1.95 -4.08 1.78
C LEU A 53 1.81 -5.11 0.67
N THR A 54 0.64 -5.16 0.06
CA THR A 54 0.37 -6.08 -1.03
C THR A 54 0.30 -5.26 -2.32
N THR A 55 0.98 -5.72 -3.36
CA THR A 55 0.91 -5.08 -4.67
C THR A 55 0.21 -6.02 -5.63
N LYS A 56 -0.85 -5.53 -6.25
CA LYS A 56 -1.60 -6.29 -7.23
C LYS A 56 -1.40 -5.68 -8.61
N ILE A 57 -1.18 -6.52 -9.58
CA ILE A 57 -1.15 -6.08 -10.96
C ILE A 57 -2.54 -6.27 -11.53
N ARG A 58 -2.69 -6.01 -12.86
CA ARG A 58 -4.03 -6.08 -13.42
C ARG A 58 -4.67 -7.40 -13.17
N GLU A 59 -5.98 -7.41 -13.20
CA GLU A 59 -6.81 -8.58 -12.99
C GLU A 59 -6.75 -9.06 -11.55
N GLY A 60 -6.28 -8.23 -10.64
CA GLY A 60 -6.31 -8.57 -9.23
C GLY A 60 -5.28 -9.58 -8.79
N LYS A 61 -4.33 -9.90 -9.66
CA LYS A 61 -3.29 -10.86 -9.27
C LYS A 61 -2.28 -10.19 -8.36
N ILE A 62 -1.88 -10.88 -7.33
CA ILE A 62 -0.90 -10.38 -6.40
C ILE A 62 0.48 -10.53 -7.01
N ARG A 63 1.20 -9.42 -7.09
CA ARG A 63 2.56 -9.45 -7.59
C ARG A 63 3.56 -9.63 -6.47
N SER A 64 3.34 -8.97 -5.34
CA SER A 64 4.28 -9.10 -4.25
C SER A 64 3.60 -8.72 -2.95
N LYS A 65 4.18 -9.20 -1.86
CA LYS A 65 3.78 -8.82 -0.53
C LYS A 65 5.03 -8.51 0.26
N ASP A 66 5.03 -7.37 0.92
CA ASP A 66 6.16 -6.95 1.72
C ASP A 66 5.70 -6.62 3.11
N THR A 67 6.52 -6.96 4.09
CA THR A 67 6.27 -6.54 5.46
C THR A 67 7.05 -5.27 5.72
N ILE A 68 6.34 -4.24 6.16
CA ILE A 68 6.95 -2.95 6.43
C ILE A 68 7.09 -2.80 7.93
N PHE A 69 8.28 -2.48 8.40
CA PHE A 69 8.52 -2.31 9.81
C PHE A 69 8.34 -0.87 10.23
N PRO A 70 8.15 -0.62 11.53
CA PRO A 70 7.95 0.75 11.99
C PRO A 70 9.12 1.63 11.60
N GLY A 71 8.83 2.89 11.38
CA GLY A 71 9.81 3.79 10.83
C GLY A 71 10.89 4.27 11.76
N HIS A 72 10.77 3.98 13.06
CA HIS A 72 11.83 4.45 13.93
C HIS A 72 12.81 3.33 14.21
N ASP A 73 13.40 2.86 13.18
CA ASP A 73 14.38 1.87 13.27
C ASP A 73 15.57 2.35 14.01
N PRO A 74 16.22 1.57 14.85
CA PRO A 74 17.36 2.03 15.60
C PRO A 74 18.53 2.39 14.77
N TYR A 75 18.51 2.20 13.57
CA TYR A 75 19.57 2.68 12.74
C TYR A 75 19.23 2.51 11.35
#